data_6f9c928053b08921a4f050467c8e5b1e
#
_entry.id   6f9c928053b08921a4f050467c8e5b1e
#
_cell.length_a   1.000
_cell.length_b   1.000
_cell.length_c   1.000
_cell.angle_alpha   90.00
_cell.angle_beta   90.00
_cell.angle_gamma   90.00
#
_symmetry.space_group_name_H-M   'P 1'
#
loop_
_entity.id
_entity.type
_entity.pdbx_description
1 polymer ?
#
loop_
_entity_poly.entity_id
_entity_poly.type
_entity_poly.pdbx_seq_one_letter_code
_entity_poly.pdbx_strand_id
1 'polypeptide(L)'
;GGTTITITGDGFFDGVTVMIGNSACTSIVVVSPTELTCVTPPGTHGLVDVVVQTSVGIATDADGFAYVYAPTFTSVQPAGGDPAGGTTITIEGTNLYDGATVKIGGAECTNVVVTPLTSLTCTTPPGTAGLVDIEVDTTEGTITTPDAFTYADEPTVTNVVPGGAPIAGGNTVTIEGTGFFGDMSVEIGGAACTDVVVLSPTELTCVAPAGTLGAANVVVTTIIGSDTVSDQFSYIAAPTIEPVGPAGGPLGGGTTLTLEGTGFVEGMTVTVGGQRLLVGAPAEL
;
A
#
# COMPACT_ATOMS: atom_id res chain seq x y z
N GLY A 1 -32.58 1.70 4.98
CA GLY A 1 -33.46 1.15 6.03
C GLY A 1 -32.82 -0.03 6.73
N GLY A 2 -33.54 -0.59 7.70
CA GLY A 2 -32.99 -1.70 8.51
C GLY A 2 -32.42 -1.27 9.85
N THR A 3 -32.38 0.03 10.14
CA THR A 3 -31.92 0.57 11.42
C THR A 3 -33.01 0.41 12.48
N THR A 4 -32.68 -0.12 13.66
CA THR A 4 -33.58 -0.10 14.80
C THR A 4 -33.54 1.28 15.45
N ILE A 5 -34.67 1.95 15.53
CA ILE A 5 -34.81 3.25 16.18
C ILE A 5 -35.68 3.14 17.44
N THR A 6 -35.42 4.01 18.41
CA THR A 6 -36.25 4.21 19.61
C THR A 6 -37.01 5.49 19.45
N ILE A 7 -38.31 5.43 19.67
CA ILE A 7 -39.21 6.58 19.68
C ILE A 7 -39.71 6.78 21.11
N THR A 8 -39.54 7.98 21.62
CA THR A 8 -40.04 8.39 22.95
C THR A 8 -41.21 9.32 22.80
N GLY A 9 -42.20 9.20 23.67
CA GLY A 9 -43.40 10.00 23.63
C GLY A 9 -44.36 9.58 24.75
N ASP A 10 -45.65 9.74 24.57
CA ASP A 10 -46.66 9.32 25.51
C ASP A 10 -47.81 8.57 24.82
N GLY A 11 -48.44 7.65 25.55
CA GLY A 11 -49.63 6.96 25.10
C GLY A 11 -49.39 5.83 24.09
N PHE A 12 -48.26 5.16 24.18
CA PHE A 12 -47.94 3.97 23.37
C PHE A 12 -48.60 2.74 23.99
N PHE A 13 -49.28 1.96 23.15
CA PHE A 13 -49.89 0.68 23.53
C PHE A 13 -49.99 -0.26 22.32
N ASP A 14 -50.35 -1.51 22.56
CA ASP A 14 -50.45 -2.51 21.52
C ASP A 14 -51.35 -2.10 20.35
N GLY A 15 -50.90 -2.39 19.13
CA GLY A 15 -51.59 -1.99 17.91
C GLY A 15 -51.15 -0.61 17.37
N VAL A 16 -50.13 0.05 17.95
CA VAL A 16 -49.51 1.23 17.40
C VAL A 16 -48.86 0.92 16.04
N THR A 17 -48.96 1.85 15.12
CA THR A 17 -48.26 1.82 13.83
C THR A 17 -47.33 3.01 13.73
N VAL A 18 -46.19 2.81 13.06
CA VAL A 18 -45.19 3.85 12.83
C VAL A 18 -44.87 3.90 11.32
N MET A 19 -44.92 5.13 10.81
CA MET A 19 -44.50 5.44 9.45
C MET A 19 -43.25 6.30 9.48
N ILE A 20 -42.27 6.02 8.63
CA ILE A 20 -41.11 6.86 8.36
C ILE A 20 -41.23 7.33 6.92
N GLY A 21 -41.53 8.63 6.74
CA GLY A 21 -41.97 9.15 5.48
C GLY A 21 -43.29 8.46 5.04
N ASN A 22 -43.26 7.84 3.86
CA ASN A 22 -44.45 7.16 3.30
C ASN A 22 -44.44 5.63 3.50
N SER A 23 -43.52 5.10 4.32
CA SER A 23 -43.31 3.64 4.46
C SER A 23 -43.44 3.20 5.92
N ALA A 24 -44.07 2.05 6.15
CA ALA A 24 -44.28 1.56 7.52
C ALA A 24 -43.01 0.92 8.09
N CYS A 25 -42.74 1.23 9.36
CA CYS A 25 -41.81 0.50 10.18
C CYS A 25 -42.21 -0.97 10.32
N THR A 26 -41.21 -1.82 10.53
CA THR A 26 -41.39 -3.24 10.87
C THR A 26 -40.89 -3.53 12.26
N SER A 27 -41.23 -4.70 12.80
CA SER A 27 -40.77 -5.15 14.14
C SER A 27 -41.02 -4.14 15.24
N ILE A 28 -42.20 -3.54 15.27
CA ILE A 28 -42.60 -2.58 16.29
C ILE A 28 -42.75 -3.30 17.64
N VAL A 29 -42.05 -2.78 18.67
CA VAL A 29 -42.12 -3.30 20.03
C VAL A 29 -42.44 -2.12 20.96
N VAL A 30 -43.57 -2.16 21.66
CA VAL A 30 -43.91 -1.20 22.73
C VAL A 30 -43.17 -1.64 23.99
N VAL A 31 -42.13 -0.89 24.37
CA VAL A 31 -41.32 -1.15 25.56
C VAL A 31 -42.02 -0.66 26.81
N SER A 32 -42.66 0.48 26.71
CA SER A 32 -43.47 1.10 27.79
C SER A 32 -44.51 2.07 27.19
N PRO A 33 -45.42 2.62 27.99
CA PRO A 33 -46.34 3.66 27.50
C PRO A 33 -45.65 4.91 26.97
N THR A 34 -44.35 5.07 27.19
CA THR A 34 -43.56 6.24 26.77
C THR A 34 -42.41 5.90 25.83
N GLU A 35 -42.23 4.62 25.45
CA GLU A 35 -41.16 4.18 24.63
C GLU A 35 -41.58 3.03 23.71
N LEU A 36 -41.21 3.12 22.44
CA LEU A 36 -41.31 2.01 21.50
C LEU A 36 -40.08 1.95 20.62
N THR A 37 -39.79 0.77 20.07
CA THR A 37 -38.78 0.58 19.07
C THR A 37 -39.36 0.04 17.77
N CYS A 38 -38.72 0.35 16.63
CA CYS A 38 -39.06 -0.27 15.35
C CYS A 38 -37.86 -0.31 14.40
N VAL A 39 -37.97 -1.10 13.34
CA VAL A 39 -36.97 -1.17 12.28
C VAL A 39 -37.44 -0.31 11.12
N THR A 40 -36.58 0.65 10.70
CA THR A 40 -36.88 1.59 9.61
C THR A 40 -37.03 0.89 8.27
N PRO A 41 -38.02 1.28 7.44
CA PRO A 41 -38.13 0.81 6.07
C PRO A 41 -37.02 1.39 5.18
N PRO A 42 -36.78 0.86 3.98
CA PRO A 42 -36.01 1.55 2.95
C PRO A 42 -36.64 2.91 2.63
N GLY A 43 -35.79 3.93 2.41
CA GLY A 43 -36.24 5.29 2.09
C GLY A 43 -35.30 5.98 1.09
N THR A 44 -35.69 7.18 0.66
CA THR A 44 -34.89 8.06 -0.18
C THR A 44 -34.12 9.06 0.69
N HIS A 45 -32.91 9.42 0.27
CA HIS A 45 -32.10 10.43 0.97
C HIS A 45 -32.88 11.71 1.28
N GLY A 46 -32.74 12.18 2.50
CA GLY A 46 -33.33 13.43 2.99
C GLY A 46 -34.11 13.26 4.30
N LEU A 47 -34.55 14.36 4.82
CA LEU A 47 -35.42 14.41 6.01
C LEU A 47 -36.83 13.93 5.65
N VAL A 48 -37.42 13.16 6.56
CA VAL A 48 -38.78 12.63 6.44
C VAL A 48 -39.49 12.67 7.79
N ASP A 49 -40.81 12.77 7.74
CA ASP A 49 -41.63 12.77 8.94
C ASP A 49 -41.66 11.38 9.59
N VAL A 50 -41.69 11.38 10.91
CA VAL A 50 -42.04 10.21 11.73
C VAL A 50 -43.49 10.35 12.21
N VAL A 51 -44.33 9.44 11.79
CA VAL A 51 -45.77 9.45 12.16
C VAL A 51 -46.09 8.23 13.00
N VAL A 52 -46.55 8.46 14.22
CA VAL A 52 -47.01 7.41 15.12
C VAL A 52 -48.53 7.49 15.20
N GLN A 53 -49.21 6.40 14.88
CA GLN A 53 -50.65 6.29 14.91
C GLN A 53 -51.10 5.24 15.92
N THR A 54 -52.03 5.59 16.76
CA THR A 54 -52.72 4.71 17.70
C THR A 54 -54.23 4.76 17.42
N SER A 55 -55.03 3.92 18.11
CA SER A 55 -56.49 3.97 18.00
C SER A 55 -57.10 5.22 18.55
N VAL A 56 -56.34 6.04 19.31
CA VAL A 56 -56.83 7.29 19.95
C VAL A 56 -56.33 8.57 19.28
N GLY A 57 -55.32 8.47 18.37
CA GLY A 57 -54.81 9.66 17.70
C GLY A 57 -53.57 9.40 16.88
N ILE A 58 -53.10 10.47 16.22
CA ILE A 58 -51.90 10.51 15.40
C ILE A 58 -50.98 11.60 15.96
N ALA A 59 -49.71 11.28 16.09
CA ALA A 59 -48.63 12.23 16.35
C ALA A 59 -47.63 12.22 15.18
N THR A 60 -47.17 13.42 14.82
CA THR A 60 -46.16 13.59 13.74
C THR A 60 -45.00 14.40 14.27
N ASP A 61 -43.80 13.86 14.09
CA ASP A 61 -42.55 14.59 14.24
C ASP A 61 -42.08 14.95 12.82
N ALA A 62 -42.25 16.21 12.44
CA ALA A 62 -41.89 16.68 11.12
C ALA A 62 -40.37 16.71 10.98
N ASP A 63 -39.86 16.18 9.84
CA ASP A 63 -38.43 16.04 9.59
C ASP A 63 -37.67 15.22 10.68
N GLY A 64 -38.39 14.38 11.42
CA GLY A 64 -37.91 13.66 12.60
C GLY A 64 -36.93 12.53 12.31
N PHE A 65 -36.76 12.15 11.04
CA PHE A 65 -35.80 11.13 10.63
C PHE A 65 -35.08 11.50 9.33
N ALA A 66 -33.78 11.29 9.29
CA ALA A 66 -32.95 11.52 8.09
C ALA A 66 -32.53 10.20 7.45
N TYR A 67 -32.88 10.00 6.19
CA TYR A 67 -32.20 8.98 5.36
C TYR A 67 -30.94 9.57 4.77
N VAL A 68 -29.80 8.98 5.09
CA VAL A 68 -28.49 9.44 4.65
C VAL A 68 -27.75 8.32 3.91
N TYR A 69 -26.74 8.68 3.14
CA TYR A 69 -25.90 7.69 2.46
C TYR A 69 -24.86 7.13 3.43
N ALA A 70 -24.57 5.83 3.29
CA ALA A 70 -23.42 5.21 3.96
C ALA A 70 -22.11 5.90 3.52
N PRO A 71 -21.07 5.86 4.36
CA PRO A 71 -19.78 6.40 4.00
C PRO A 71 -19.18 5.66 2.79
N THR A 72 -18.37 6.37 2.04
CA THR A 72 -17.52 5.76 0.99
C THR A 72 -16.06 6.06 1.28
N PHE A 73 -15.17 5.22 0.77
CA PHE A 73 -13.73 5.39 0.84
C PHE A 73 -13.21 5.69 -0.57
N THR A 74 -12.33 6.67 -0.70
CA THR A 74 -11.68 7.03 -1.96
C THR A 74 -10.18 6.78 -1.89
N SER A 75 -9.51 7.27 -0.86
CA SER A 75 -8.07 7.14 -0.68
C SER A 75 -7.64 7.33 0.77
N VAL A 76 -6.43 6.91 1.09
CA VAL A 76 -5.74 7.21 2.35
C VAL A 76 -4.34 7.75 2.06
N GLN A 77 -3.91 8.75 2.81
CA GLN A 77 -2.58 9.35 2.69
C GLN A 77 -1.98 9.68 4.07
N PRO A 78 -0.77 9.24 4.38
CA PRO A 78 -0.02 8.19 3.68
C PRO A 78 -0.73 6.82 3.77
N ALA A 79 -0.52 5.96 2.77
CA ALA A 79 -1.11 4.62 2.74
C ALA A 79 -0.29 3.59 3.55
N GLY A 80 0.63 4.04 4.39
CA GLY A 80 1.42 3.20 5.27
C GLY A 80 2.00 3.94 6.45
N GLY A 81 2.47 3.18 7.44
CA GLY A 81 3.04 3.72 8.68
C GLY A 81 3.79 2.68 9.50
N ASP A 82 4.49 3.17 10.52
CA ASP A 82 5.26 2.38 11.45
C ASP A 82 4.35 1.39 12.22
N PRO A 83 4.75 0.11 12.40
CA PRO A 83 4.04 -0.85 13.23
C PRO A 83 3.85 -0.40 14.69
N ALA A 84 4.68 0.49 15.21
CA ALA A 84 4.46 1.09 16.53
C ALA A 84 3.24 2.04 16.58
N GLY A 85 2.69 2.39 15.42
CA GLY A 85 1.60 3.36 15.26
C GLY A 85 2.09 4.81 15.33
N GLY A 86 1.15 5.75 15.53
CA GLY A 86 1.49 7.18 15.66
C GLY A 86 1.54 7.95 14.34
N THR A 87 1.34 7.30 13.20
CA THR A 87 1.26 7.96 11.90
C THR A 87 -0.08 8.70 11.78
N THR A 88 -0.05 9.99 11.47
CA THR A 88 -1.27 10.73 11.13
C THR A 88 -1.62 10.47 9.68
N ILE A 89 -2.81 9.93 9.44
CA ILE A 89 -3.35 9.66 8.11
C ILE A 89 -4.54 10.55 7.81
N THR A 90 -4.76 10.79 6.52
CA THR A 90 -5.98 11.42 6.00
C THR A 90 -6.71 10.41 5.14
N ILE A 91 -7.97 10.15 5.44
CA ILE A 91 -8.88 9.33 4.64
C ILE A 91 -9.79 10.27 3.87
N GLU A 92 -9.84 10.11 2.55
CA GLU A 92 -10.78 10.81 1.69
C GLU A 92 -11.94 9.91 1.30
N GLY A 93 -13.13 10.48 1.19
CA GLY A 93 -14.33 9.73 0.86
C GLY A 93 -15.54 10.65 0.72
N THR A 94 -16.73 10.08 0.83
CA THR A 94 -17.96 10.84 0.90
C THR A 94 -18.79 10.37 2.10
N ASN A 95 -19.70 11.22 2.56
CA ASN A 95 -20.60 10.93 3.68
C ASN A 95 -19.84 10.57 4.98
N LEU A 96 -18.71 11.23 5.19
CA LEU A 96 -17.94 11.15 6.43
C LEU A 96 -18.53 12.18 7.41
N TYR A 97 -19.26 11.68 8.41
CA TYR A 97 -19.99 12.53 9.37
C TYR A 97 -19.24 12.64 10.70
N ASP A 98 -19.55 13.69 11.45
CA ASP A 98 -19.05 13.86 12.80
C ASP A 98 -19.43 12.66 13.69
N GLY A 99 -18.48 12.23 14.54
CA GLY A 99 -18.63 11.04 15.36
C GLY A 99 -18.22 9.73 14.67
N ALA A 100 -17.68 9.81 13.44
CA ALA A 100 -17.08 8.64 12.79
C ALA A 100 -15.93 8.05 13.63
N THR A 101 -15.83 6.74 13.63
CA THR A 101 -14.68 6.01 14.17
C THR A 101 -13.94 5.30 13.05
N VAL A 102 -12.65 5.10 13.23
CA VAL A 102 -11.78 4.46 12.25
C VAL A 102 -11.02 3.32 12.92
N LYS A 103 -10.97 2.16 12.26
CA LYS A 103 -10.11 1.05 12.66
C LYS A 103 -9.13 0.71 11.54
N ILE A 104 -7.91 0.41 11.92
CA ILE A 104 -6.87 -0.08 11.02
C ILE A 104 -6.39 -1.42 11.53
N GLY A 105 -6.54 -2.47 10.71
CA GLY A 105 -6.26 -3.84 11.12
C GLY A 105 -7.09 -4.29 12.33
N GLY A 106 -8.31 -3.75 12.48
CA GLY A 106 -9.22 -4.04 13.59
C GLY A 106 -8.98 -3.24 14.87
N ALA A 107 -7.91 -2.45 14.97
CA ALA A 107 -7.60 -1.60 16.12
C ALA A 107 -8.04 -0.15 15.87
N GLU A 108 -8.59 0.51 16.89
CA GLU A 108 -9.12 1.87 16.76
C GLU A 108 -8.02 2.93 16.61
N CYS A 109 -8.21 3.82 15.65
CA CYS A 109 -7.47 5.07 15.54
C CYS A 109 -7.77 6.01 16.69
N THR A 110 -6.80 6.87 17.02
CA THR A 110 -6.98 7.98 17.97
C THR A 110 -7.01 9.32 17.23
N ASN A 111 -7.41 10.38 17.94
CA ASN A 111 -7.45 11.75 17.40
C ASN A 111 -8.21 11.86 16.07
N VAL A 112 -9.36 11.20 15.97
CA VAL A 112 -10.21 11.30 14.77
C VAL A 112 -10.77 12.70 14.66
N VAL A 113 -10.49 13.37 13.55
CA VAL A 113 -11.04 14.70 13.22
C VAL A 113 -11.69 14.64 11.85
N VAL A 114 -12.98 14.94 11.78
CA VAL A 114 -13.75 14.89 10.54
C VAL A 114 -13.82 16.28 9.90
N THR A 115 -13.49 16.35 8.60
CA THR A 115 -13.90 17.46 7.74
C THR A 115 -15.20 17.03 7.06
N PRO A 116 -16.33 17.60 7.43
CA PRO A 116 -17.63 17.03 7.10
C PRO A 116 -17.80 16.68 5.63
N LEU A 117 -18.31 15.47 5.40
CA LEU A 117 -18.68 14.86 4.13
C LEU A 117 -17.54 14.45 3.20
N THR A 118 -16.30 14.90 3.40
CA THR A 118 -15.25 14.74 2.39
C THR A 118 -13.97 14.04 2.86
N SER A 119 -13.58 14.24 4.11
CA SER A 119 -12.36 13.64 4.64
C SER A 119 -12.38 13.53 6.16
N LEU A 120 -11.52 12.68 6.69
CA LEU A 120 -11.19 12.63 8.09
C LEU A 120 -9.69 12.36 8.27
N THR A 121 -9.17 12.80 9.40
CA THR A 121 -7.80 12.46 9.82
C THR A 121 -7.83 11.66 11.11
N CYS A 122 -6.87 10.76 11.28
CA CYS A 122 -6.66 10.08 12.55
C CYS A 122 -5.21 9.68 12.75
N THR A 123 -4.87 9.28 13.97
CA THR A 123 -3.55 8.73 14.31
C THR A 123 -3.66 7.21 14.41
N THR A 124 -2.80 6.51 13.67
CA THR A 124 -2.84 5.03 13.59
C THR A 124 -2.51 4.38 14.93
N PRO A 125 -3.22 3.30 15.29
CA PRO A 125 -2.84 2.45 16.43
C PRO A 125 -1.58 1.65 16.10
N PRO A 126 -0.93 0.99 17.09
CA PRO A 126 0.04 -0.06 16.83
C PRO A 126 -0.58 -1.21 16.04
N GLY A 127 0.17 -1.79 15.10
CA GLY A 127 -0.27 -2.92 14.26
C GLY A 127 0.85 -3.89 13.94
N THR A 128 0.53 -4.98 13.27
CA THR A 128 1.51 -5.95 12.76
C THR A 128 1.91 -5.60 11.35
N ALA A 129 3.20 -5.77 11.01
CA ALA A 129 3.70 -5.53 9.66
C ALA A 129 2.91 -6.34 8.60
N GLY A 130 2.56 -5.69 7.50
CA GLY A 130 1.76 -6.22 6.40
C GLY A 130 0.60 -5.32 6.01
N LEU A 131 -0.13 -5.74 4.98
CA LEU A 131 -1.37 -5.10 4.52
C LEU A 131 -2.50 -5.34 5.52
N VAL A 132 -3.27 -4.31 5.80
CA VAL A 132 -4.41 -4.34 6.72
C VAL A 132 -5.57 -3.53 6.17
N ASP A 133 -6.76 -3.90 6.62
CA ASP A 133 -8.01 -3.24 6.25
C ASP A 133 -8.16 -1.90 6.99
N ILE A 134 -8.84 -0.97 6.35
CA ILE A 134 -9.39 0.22 6.98
C ILE A 134 -10.90 0.06 7.08
N GLU A 135 -11.43 0.21 8.28
CA GLU A 135 -12.86 0.30 8.56
C GLU A 135 -13.21 1.72 9.02
N VAL A 136 -14.17 2.34 8.38
CA VAL A 136 -14.76 3.62 8.82
C VAL A 136 -16.21 3.34 9.19
N ASP A 137 -16.55 3.58 10.44
CA ASP A 137 -17.89 3.41 10.99
C ASP A 137 -18.48 4.78 11.32
N THR A 138 -19.70 5.00 10.87
CA THR A 138 -20.50 6.19 11.14
C THR A 138 -21.88 5.78 11.65
N THR A 139 -22.63 6.71 12.19
CA THR A 139 -24.04 6.44 12.55
C THR A 139 -24.89 5.96 11.37
N GLU A 140 -24.41 6.18 10.15
CA GLU A 140 -25.15 5.95 8.91
C GLU A 140 -24.71 4.66 8.18
N GLY A 141 -23.70 3.99 8.71
CA GLY A 141 -23.17 2.72 8.20
C GLY A 141 -21.67 2.61 8.26
N THR A 142 -21.19 1.44 7.91
CA THR A 142 -19.77 1.08 7.95
C THR A 142 -19.27 0.80 6.54
N ILE A 143 -18.07 1.25 6.22
CA ILE A 143 -17.30 0.83 5.04
C ILE A 143 -16.00 0.16 5.48
N THR A 144 -15.72 -1.00 4.92
CA THR A 144 -14.43 -1.70 5.08
C THR A 144 -13.73 -1.75 3.73
N THR A 145 -12.52 -1.23 3.67
CA THR A 145 -11.68 -1.29 2.47
C THR A 145 -10.52 -2.24 2.77
N PRO A 146 -10.49 -3.41 2.11
CA PRO A 146 -9.45 -4.40 2.35
C PRO A 146 -8.10 -3.90 1.83
N ASP A 147 -7.03 -4.30 2.53
CA ASP A 147 -5.63 -4.06 2.17
C ASP A 147 -5.29 -2.58 1.87
N ALA A 148 -6.01 -1.65 2.52
CA ALA A 148 -5.91 -0.21 2.22
C ALA A 148 -4.76 0.49 2.92
N PHE A 149 -4.15 -0.14 3.92
CA PHE A 149 -3.03 0.43 4.68
C PHE A 149 -1.94 -0.62 4.89
N THR A 150 -0.67 -0.17 4.92
CA THR A 150 0.47 -1.06 5.15
C THR A 150 1.20 -0.67 6.43
N TYR A 151 1.30 -1.58 7.39
CA TYR A 151 2.27 -1.46 8.46
C TYR A 151 3.61 -2.04 8.03
N ALA A 152 4.66 -1.24 8.03
CA ALA A 152 6.02 -1.70 7.73
C ALA A 152 7.05 -0.85 8.48
N ASP A 153 8.17 -1.46 8.84
CA ASP A 153 9.35 -0.72 9.28
C ASP A 153 9.97 0.03 8.08
N GLU A 154 10.78 1.04 8.35
CA GLU A 154 11.59 1.66 7.31
C GLU A 154 12.43 0.60 6.58
N PRO A 155 12.60 0.73 5.26
CA PRO A 155 13.40 -0.23 4.53
C PRO A 155 14.85 -0.20 5.02
N THR A 156 15.50 -1.36 5.03
CA THR A 156 16.96 -1.46 5.18
C THR A 156 17.52 -2.26 4.03
N VAL A 157 18.68 -1.90 3.54
CA VAL A 157 19.42 -2.65 2.51
C VAL A 157 20.67 -3.24 3.17
N THR A 158 20.82 -4.55 3.06
CA THR A 158 21.94 -5.26 3.67
C THR A 158 22.94 -5.79 2.64
N ASN A 159 22.46 -6.09 1.42
CA ASN A 159 23.31 -6.65 0.37
C ASN A 159 22.78 -6.32 -1.03
N VAL A 160 23.67 -6.22 -2.02
CA VAL A 160 23.33 -5.95 -3.43
C VAL A 160 24.10 -6.93 -4.33
N VAL A 161 23.40 -7.76 -5.09
CA VAL A 161 23.98 -8.83 -5.91
C VAL A 161 23.44 -8.80 -7.35
N PRO A 162 24.32 -8.76 -8.38
CA PRO A 162 25.75 -8.55 -8.31
C PRO A 162 26.11 -7.15 -7.80
N GLY A 163 27.23 -6.98 -7.13
CA GLY A 163 27.77 -5.70 -6.67
C GLY A 163 28.26 -4.77 -7.78
N GLY A 164 27.83 -4.97 -9.02
CA GLY A 164 28.16 -4.10 -10.12
C GLY A 164 27.49 -4.43 -11.44
N ALA A 165 27.49 -3.45 -12.33
CA ALA A 165 26.92 -3.51 -13.66
C ALA A 165 27.81 -2.81 -14.69
N PRO A 166 27.69 -3.15 -15.99
CA PRO A 166 28.23 -2.31 -17.06
C PRO A 166 27.67 -0.90 -16.97
N ILE A 167 28.44 0.10 -17.41
CA ILE A 167 27.97 1.50 -17.47
C ILE A 167 26.70 1.68 -18.32
N ALA A 168 26.43 0.76 -19.24
CA ALA A 168 25.19 0.74 -20.02
C ALA A 168 23.97 0.28 -19.22
N GLY A 169 24.15 -0.30 -18.04
CA GLY A 169 23.09 -0.92 -17.26
C GLY A 169 22.53 -2.20 -17.91
N GLY A 170 21.26 -2.50 -17.61
CA GLY A 170 20.49 -3.57 -18.26
C GLY A 170 20.57 -4.94 -17.58
N ASN A 171 21.41 -5.13 -16.58
CA ASN A 171 21.46 -6.37 -15.80
C ASN A 171 20.49 -6.32 -14.61
N THR A 172 19.93 -7.49 -14.27
CA THR A 172 19.12 -7.63 -13.07
C THR A 172 20.01 -7.61 -11.84
N VAL A 173 19.59 -6.85 -10.84
CA VAL A 173 20.20 -6.72 -9.53
C VAL A 173 19.21 -7.22 -8.50
N THR A 174 19.65 -8.07 -7.59
CA THR A 174 18.91 -8.49 -6.40
C THR A 174 19.37 -7.65 -5.21
N ILE A 175 18.44 -7.13 -4.48
CA ILE A 175 18.68 -6.33 -3.27
C ILE A 175 18.08 -7.11 -2.09
N GLU A 176 18.89 -7.37 -1.09
CA GLU A 176 18.50 -8.03 0.15
C GLU A 176 18.42 -6.99 1.28
N GLY A 177 17.45 -7.16 2.18
CA GLY A 177 17.23 -6.19 3.26
C GLY A 177 16.03 -6.52 4.13
N THR A 178 15.32 -5.51 4.61
CA THR A 178 14.06 -5.64 5.34
C THR A 178 13.12 -4.49 4.98
N GLY A 179 11.84 -4.63 5.33
CA GLY A 179 10.85 -3.55 5.12
C GLY A 179 10.40 -3.37 3.67
N PHE A 180 10.54 -4.38 2.81
CA PHE A 180 10.14 -4.32 1.41
C PHE A 180 8.67 -4.66 1.26
N PHE A 181 7.80 -3.63 1.42
CA PHE A 181 6.35 -3.74 1.32
C PHE A 181 5.76 -2.62 0.47
N GLY A 182 4.66 -2.92 -0.20
CA GLY A 182 3.89 -1.96 -0.98
C GLY A 182 4.62 -1.43 -2.21
N ASP A 183 4.19 -0.27 -2.68
CA ASP A 183 4.85 0.42 -3.78
C ASP A 183 6.21 0.95 -3.34
N MET A 184 7.22 0.68 -4.15
CA MET A 184 8.58 1.14 -3.86
C MET A 184 9.33 1.52 -5.13
N SER A 185 10.37 2.33 -4.94
CA SER A 185 11.30 2.68 -5.98
C SER A 185 12.73 2.35 -5.57
N VAL A 186 13.55 2.05 -6.56
CA VAL A 186 14.98 1.80 -6.39
C VAL A 186 15.75 2.73 -7.33
N GLU A 187 16.77 3.39 -6.80
CA GLU A 187 17.70 4.19 -7.58
C GLU A 187 19.13 3.66 -7.41
N ILE A 188 19.89 3.65 -8.49
CA ILE A 188 21.31 3.32 -8.48
C ILE A 188 22.07 4.50 -9.12
N GLY A 189 22.95 5.12 -8.34
CA GLY A 189 23.70 6.30 -8.79
C GLY A 189 22.81 7.51 -9.11
N GLY A 190 21.63 7.61 -8.48
CA GLY A 190 20.64 8.67 -8.69
C GLY A 190 19.77 8.49 -9.93
N ALA A 191 19.85 7.34 -10.62
CA ALA A 191 18.98 7.00 -11.72
C ALA A 191 18.04 5.86 -11.33
N ALA A 192 16.77 5.93 -11.72
CA ALA A 192 15.76 4.95 -11.36
C ALA A 192 16.01 3.60 -12.04
N CYS A 193 15.91 2.52 -11.26
CA CYS A 193 15.80 1.16 -11.77
C CYS A 193 14.47 0.95 -12.50
N THR A 194 14.44 0.03 -13.44
CA THR A 194 13.20 -0.47 -14.06
C THR A 194 12.87 -1.87 -13.54
N ASP A 195 11.66 -2.34 -13.82
CA ASP A 195 11.20 -3.69 -13.48
C ASP A 195 11.46 -4.06 -12.01
N VAL A 196 11.13 -3.15 -11.10
CA VAL A 196 11.23 -3.41 -9.65
C VAL A 196 10.18 -4.46 -9.27
N VAL A 197 10.64 -5.60 -8.74
CA VAL A 197 9.77 -6.70 -8.32
C VAL A 197 10.13 -7.10 -6.89
N VAL A 198 9.17 -7.00 -5.98
CA VAL A 198 9.29 -7.49 -4.60
C VAL A 198 9.04 -8.99 -4.59
N LEU A 199 10.04 -9.78 -4.22
CA LEU A 199 9.95 -11.23 -4.10
C LEU A 199 9.49 -11.67 -2.71
N SER A 200 9.90 -10.91 -1.70
CA SER A 200 9.54 -11.12 -0.29
C SER A 200 9.78 -9.82 0.50
N PRO A 201 9.33 -9.74 1.76
CA PRO A 201 9.66 -8.60 2.64
C PRO A 201 11.15 -8.33 2.85
N THR A 202 12.01 -9.27 2.41
CA THR A 202 13.47 -9.20 2.59
C THR A 202 14.26 -9.26 1.30
N GLU A 203 13.59 -9.35 0.14
CA GLU A 203 14.26 -9.49 -1.15
C GLU A 203 13.46 -8.82 -2.27
N LEU A 204 14.14 -8.05 -3.08
CA LEU A 204 13.60 -7.48 -4.31
C LEU A 204 14.60 -7.57 -5.45
N THR A 205 14.11 -7.47 -6.68
CA THR A 205 14.93 -7.37 -7.88
C THR A 205 14.58 -6.13 -8.68
N CYS A 206 15.55 -5.61 -9.41
CA CYS A 206 15.32 -4.56 -10.41
C CYS A 206 16.33 -4.66 -11.54
N VAL A 207 16.09 -3.92 -12.62
CA VAL A 207 17.05 -3.78 -13.72
C VAL A 207 17.83 -2.48 -13.52
N ALA A 208 19.16 -2.60 -13.43
CA ALA A 208 20.05 -1.48 -13.22
C ALA A 208 19.98 -0.47 -14.38
N PRO A 209 19.86 0.82 -14.13
CA PRO A 209 19.91 1.87 -15.15
C PRO A 209 21.33 2.02 -15.70
N ALA A 210 21.50 2.78 -16.79
CA ALA A 210 22.82 3.23 -17.22
C ALA A 210 23.40 4.18 -16.17
N GLY A 211 24.73 4.08 -15.94
CA GLY A 211 25.41 4.88 -14.93
C GLY A 211 26.81 5.33 -15.32
N THR A 212 27.46 6.05 -14.42
CA THR A 212 28.82 6.53 -14.56
C THR A 212 29.82 5.59 -13.91
N LEU A 213 31.00 5.43 -14.53
CA LEU A 213 32.06 4.56 -14.01
C LEU A 213 32.39 4.88 -12.56
N GLY A 214 32.45 3.85 -11.71
CA GLY A 214 32.82 3.90 -10.31
C GLY A 214 31.70 3.52 -9.36
N ALA A 215 31.92 3.75 -8.06
CA ALA A 215 30.95 3.43 -7.03
C ALA A 215 29.66 4.23 -7.19
N ALA A 216 28.53 3.60 -6.90
CA ALA A 216 27.21 4.18 -6.99
C ALA A 216 26.39 3.79 -5.77
N ASN A 217 25.69 4.77 -5.18
CA ASN A 217 24.77 4.51 -4.09
C ASN A 217 23.54 3.74 -4.62
N VAL A 218 23.04 2.84 -3.81
CA VAL A 218 21.74 2.19 -4.02
C VAL A 218 20.78 2.75 -2.99
N VAL A 219 19.66 3.30 -3.45
CA VAL A 219 18.61 3.88 -2.61
C VAL A 219 17.34 3.09 -2.82
N VAL A 220 16.76 2.56 -1.76
CA VAL A 220 15.43 1.95 -1.76
C VAL A 220 14.49 2.89 -1.01
N THR A 221 13.39 3.28 -1.66
CA THR A 221 12.36 4.16 -1.07
C THR A 221 11.02 3.45 -1.08
N THR A 222 10.37 3.44 0.07
CA THR A 222 9.01 2.98 0.29
C THR A 222 8.14 4.14 0.77
N ILE A 223 6.84 3.90 0.98
CA ILE A 223 5.92 4.89 1.57
C ILE A 223 6.26 5.22 3.04
N ILE A 224 7.07 4.37 3.72
CA ILE A 224 7.45 4.55 5.13
C ILE A 224 8.72 5.38 5.27
N GLY A 225 9.65 5.23 4.34
CA GLY A 225 10.95 5.89 4.39
C GLY A 225 11.89 5.37 3.30
N SER A 226 13.17 5.67 3.46
CA SER A 226 14.19 5.23 2.51
C SER A 226 15.48 4.82 3.21
N ASP A 227 16.20 3.88 2.60
CA ASP A 227 17.57 3.54 3.01
C ASP A 227 18.52 3.70 1.82
N THR A 228 19.77 4.04 2.14
CA THR A 228 20.85 4.28 1.18
C THR A 228 22.07 3.50 1.58
N VAL A 229 22.53 2.62 0.71
CA VAL A 229 23.82 1.96 0.87
C VAL A 229 24.84 2.50 -0.12
N SER A 230 26.03 2.74 0.38
CA SER A 230 27.20 3.17 -0.39
C SER A 230 28.17 2.01 -0.53
N ASP A 231 29.01 2.04 -1.57
CA ASP A 231 30.13 1.12 -1.80
C ASP A 231 29.75 -0.37 -1.98
N GLN A 232 28.44 -0.69 -2.11
CA GLN A 232 27.99 -2.05 -2.41
C GLN A 232 27.72 -2.30 -3.90
N PHE A 233 27.75 -1.23 -4.70
CA PHE A 233 27.51 -1.32 -6.14
C PHE A 233 28.51 -0.42 -6.91
N SER A 234 28.96 -0.89 -8.07
CA SER A 234 29.86 -0.13 -8.93
C SER A 234 29.53 -0.30 -10.39
N TYR A 235 29.56 0.78 -11.12
CA TYR A 235 29.54 0.71 -12.59
C TYR A 235 30.94 0.47 -13.12
N ILE A 236 31.08 -0.57 -13.97
CA ILE A 236 32.33 -0.97 -14.63
C ILE A 236 32.26 -0.71 -16.12
N ALA A 237 33.37 -0.31 -16.71
CA ALA A 237 33.46 -0.20 -18.14
C ALA A 237 33.36 -1.58 -18.80
N ALA A 238 32.77 -1.63 -20.01
CA ALA A 238 32.82 -2.85 -20.81
C ALA A 238 34.28 -3.26 -21.08
N PRO A 239 34.61 -4.55 -21.13
CA PRO A 239 35.95 -4.97 -21.46
C PRO A 239 36.33 -4.51 -22.89
N THR A 240 37.57 -4.08 -23.06
CA THR A 240 38.16 -3.80 -24.37
C THR A 240 39.20 -4.83 -24.67
N ILE A 241 39.36 -5.15 -25.94
CA ILE A 241 40.39 -6.08 -26.39
C ILE A 241 41.24 -5.37 -27.46
N GLU A 242 42.54 -5.32 -27.24
CA GLU A 242 43.51 -4.92 -28.24
C GLU A 242 43.73 -6.05 -29.27
N PRO A 243 44.41 -5.82 -30.40
CA PRO A 243 44.68 -6.88 -31.37
C PRO A 243 45.31 -8.12 -30.73
N VAL A 244 44.69 -9.27 -30.93
CA VAL A 244 45.07 -10.52 -30.30
C VAL A 244 46.38 -11.05 -30.87
N GLY A 245 47.29 -11.47 -30.01
CA GLY A 245 48.55 -12.10 -30.43
C GLY A 245 48.69 -13.56 -29.99
N PRO A 246 49.12 -14.48 -30.85
CA PRO A 246 49.27 -14.34 -32.30
C PRO A 246 47.92 -14.29 -33.04
N ALA A 247 47.87 -13.63 -34.20
CA ALA A 247 46.65 -13.44 -34.97
C ALA A 247 46.17 -14.72 -35.72
N GLY A 248 46.81 -15.82 -35.52
CA GLY A 248 46.46 -17.11 -36.16
C GLY A 248 47.14 -18.27 -35.50
N GLY A 249 46.64 -19.48 -35.80
CA GLY A 249 47.15 -20.74 -35.28
C GLY A 249 46.76 -21.91 -36.19
N PRO A 250 47.31 -23.12 -35.92
CA PRO A 250 47.00 -24.33 -36.68
C PRO A 250 45.52 -24.75 -36.49
N LEU A 251 44.92 -25.35 -37.51
CA LEU A 251 43.55 -25.86 -37.48
C LEU A 251 43.29 -26.86 -36.35
N GLY A 252 44.32 -27.56 -35.90
CA GLY A 252 44.23 -28.49 -34.77
C GLY A 252 44.18 -27.82 -33.39
N GLY A 253 44.26 -26.51 -33.32
CA GLY A 253 44.24 -25.76 -32.05
C GLY A 253 45.57 -25.79 -31.30
N GLY A 254 45.57 -25.53 -30.01
CA GLY A 254 46.72 -25.56 -29.10
C GLY A 254 47.56 -24.28 -29.08
N THR A 255 47.19 -23.23 -29.79
CA THR A 255 47.86 -21.94 -29.72
C THR A 255 47.45 -21.19 -28.45
N THR A 256 48.43 -20.76 -27.68
CA THR A 256 48.18 -19.83 -26.56
C THR A 256 48.00 -18.42 -27.10
N LEU A 257 46.88 -17.82 -26.78
CA LEU A 257 46.56 -16.43 -27.12
C LEU A 257 46.81 -15.53 -25.91
N THR A 258 47.49 -14.41 -26.16
CA THR A 258 47.55 -13.32 -25.17
C THR A 258 46.50 -12.26 -25.53
N LEU A 259 45.67 -11.97 -24.59
CA LEU A 259 44.65 -10.91 -24.69
C LEU A 259 45.11 -9.71 -23.87
N GLU A 260 45.31 -8.60 -24.55
CA GLU A 260 45.57 -7.31 -23.92
C GLU A 260 44.31 -6.45 -24.02
N GLY A 261 44.02 -5.63 -23.00
CA GLY A 261 42.82 -4.78 -22.96
C GLY A 261 42.55 -4.28 -21.55
N THR A 262 41.34 -3.79 -21.34
CA THR A 262 40.88 -3.28 -20.04
C THR A 262 39.58 -3.95 -19.64
N GLY A 263 39.23 -3.85 -18.34
CA GLY A 263 37.95 -4.34 -17.83
C GLY A 263 37.88 -5.86 -17.70
N PHE A 264 39.03 -6.55 -17.65
CA PHE A 264 39.10 -7.98 -17.39
C PHE A 264 38.86 -8.25 -15.91
N VAL A 265 37.87 -9.09 -15.60
CA VAL A 265 37.47 -9.44 -14.22
C VAL A 265 37.59 -10.93 -14.01
N GLU A 266 37.75 -11.39 -12.79
CA GLU A 266 37.74 -12.81 -12.44
C GLU A 266 36.44 -13.47 -12.90
N GLY A 267 36.54 -14.70 -13.42
CA GLY A 267 35.39 -15.46 -13.92
C GLY A 267 34.91 -15.08 -15.32
N MET A 268 35.58 -14.12 -16.01
CA MET A 268 35.26 -13.81 -17.40
C MET A 268 35.35 -15.03 -18.32
N THR A 269 34.57 -15.01 -19.39
CA THR A 269 34.57 -16.04 -20.43
C THR A 269 35.12 -15.45 -21.72
N VAL A 270 36.06 -16.15 -22.33
CA VAL A 270 36.59 -15.82 -23.66
C VAL A 270 36.15 -16.89 -24.65
N THR A 271 35.66 -16.47 -25.81
CA THR A 271 35.28 -17.38 -26.91
C THR A 271 35.99 -16.98 -28.20
N VAL A 272 36.43 -18.00 -28.97
CA VAL A 272 36.97 -17.83 -30.31
C VAL A 272 36.17 -18.72 -31.26
N GLY A 273 35.59 -18.15 -32.31
CA GLY A 273 34.74 -18.91 -33.23
C GLY A 273 33.57 -19.64 -32.55
N GLY A 274 33.02 -19.07 -31.44
CA GLY A 274 31.94 -19.68 -30.68
C GLY A 274 32.37 -20.75 -29.67
N GLN A 275 33.65 -21.11 -29.63
CA GLN A 275 34.20 -22.10 -28.67
C GLN A 275 34.78 -21.38 -27.45
N ARG A 276 34.41 -21.85 -26.23
CA ARG A 276 34.93 -21.32 -24.97
C ARG A 276 36.38 -21.73 -24.76
N LEU A 277 37.22 -20.77 -24.43
CA LEU A 277 38.62 -21.01 -24.07
C LEU A 277 38.77 -21.18 -22.55
N LEU A 278 39.79 -21.93 -22.15
CA LEU A 278 40.27 -21.91 -20.76
C LEU A 278 41.05 -20.61 -20.57
N VAL A 279 40.62 -19.81 -19.62
CA VAL A 279 41.27 -18.56 -19.26
C VAL A 279 42.20 -18.84 -18.07
N GLY A 280 43.51 -18.60 -18.24
CA GLY A 280 44.43 -18.56 -17.10
C GLY A 280 44.20 -17.36 -16.23
N ALA A 281 44.67 -17.38 -14.98
CA ALA A 281 44.63 -16.24 -14.12
C ALA A 281 45.31 -15.03 -14.79
N PRO A 282 44.73 -13.79 -14.63
CA PRO A 282 45.41 -12.58 -15.10
C PRO A 282 46.80 -12.49 -14.43
N ALA A 283 47.80 -12.09 -15.19
CA ALA A 283 49.07 -11.73 -14.57
C ALA A 283 48.85 -10.50 -13.71
N GLU A 284 49.18 -10.61 -12.43
CA GLU A 284 49.15 -9.41 -11.55
C GLU A 284 50.11 -8.37 -12.13
N LEU A 285 49.61 -7.12 -12.28
CA LEU A 285 50.37 -5.94 -12.62
C LEU A 285 50.98 -5.33 -11.36
#